data_8373136a888ae7a1e50f44cfa6f08d59
#
_entry.id   8373136a888ae7a1e50f44cfa6f08d59
#
_cell.length_a   1.000
_cell.length_b   1.000
_cell.length_c   1.000
_cell.angle_alpha   90.00
_cell.angle_beta   90.00
_cell.angle_gamma   90.00
#
_symmetry.space_group_name_H-M   'P 1'
#
loop_
_entity.id
_entity.type
_entity.pdbx_description
1 polymer ?
#
loop_
_entity_poly.entity_id
_entity_poly.type
_entity_poly.pdbx_seq_one_letter_code
_entity_poly.pdbx_strand_id
1 'polypeptide(L)'
;MAFHHGTKTIRVAGGSVAVETVDGAIIGIVGTAPIGAVNELTVCQTTKDFSKFGVILGKGFSLPDAFDVLSRYSAGKVYVVNVLDPAKHKTSVTNEALTQDANTLRAKTAHPGLLNLTLSTDRPLTLGQDYAVDLQTGEITFKAKHETLKATYEYADPTKVTEDDIKGGIDSATGKRKGFELLRDGFNLYGADAKILICPEFDKTASCAAALTTLAEQLKAVAYVQLPKGTSLSDAIKGRGPLGTINASASTERARHFFPYAIGSSNTLESLAVHAAGLRMKTDTENGYWFSTSNRPLQGVIGMEIPLTARVDDEQSETNQLNAVGITTIFNSFGTGFRLWGNRSSNYPTVTHIINFETALRTGDLIDESIRRTELQFIDRPIDDALIDSLLETVDTYLRALPSIVGYSVSLDYDTDLVDEFSKGHVPLVYDYTPKLPAELISNKSVMTRKYLVNLVSQR
;
A
#
# COMPACT_ATOMS: atom_id res chain seq x y z
N MET A 1 -25.09 -59.50 -18.28
CA MET A 1 -24.09 -58.81 -17.44
C MET A 1 -23.12 -59.86 -16.93
N ALA A 2 -21.81 -59.65 -17.13
CA ALA A 2 -20.81 -60.56 -16.57
C ALA A 2 -20.78 -60.37 -15.05
N PHE A 3 -20.81 -61.46 -14.31
CA PHE A 3 -20.65 -61.44 -12.85
C PHE A 3 -19.28 -60.94 -12.49
N HIS A 4 -19.19 -59.92 -11.61
CA HIS A 4 -17.95 -59.36 -11.10
C HIS A 4 -17.95 -59.40 -9.56
N HIS A 5 -17.04 -60.17 -9.01
CA HIS A 5 -16.78 -60.20 -7.58
C HIS A 5 -15.49 -59.45 -7.29
N GLY A 6 -15.62 -58.15 -6.88
CA GLY A 6 -14.49 -57.29 -6.63
C GLY A 6 -14.90 -55.81 -6.67
N THR A 7 -13.94 -54.90 -6.49
CA THR A 7 -14.15 -53.46 -6.60
C THR A 7 -13.95 -52.97 -8.04
N LYS A 8 -14.88 -52.17 -8.54
CA LYS A 8 -14.76 -51.49 -9.82
C LYS A 8 -14.70 -49.97 -9.57
N THR A 9 -13.59 -49.36 -9.89
CA THR A 9 -13.43 -47.91 -9.85
C THR A 9 -13.72 -47.36 -11.25
N ILE A 10 -14.73 -46.50 -11.38
CA ILE A 10 -14.99 -45.73 -12.59
C ILE A 10 -14.51 -44.32 -12.28
N ARG A 11 -13.53 -43.84 -13.03
CA ARG A 11 -13.09 -42.44 -12.97
C ARG A 11 -14.07 -41.63 -13.80
N VAL A 12 -14.90 -40.80 -13.17
CA VAL A 12 -15.79 -39.85 -13.83
C VAL A 12 -15.00 -38.53 -13.94
N ALA A 13 -14.97 -37.96 -15.13
CA ALA A 13 -14.44 -36.62 -15.34
C ALA A 13 -15.52 -35.62 -14.91
N GLY A 14 -15.51 -35.28 -13.65
CA GLY A 14 -16.39 -34.29 -13.01
C GLY A 14 -15.92 -34.16 -11.56
N GLY A 15 -15.37 -33.06 -11.20
CA GLY A 15 -14.92 -32.71 -9.88
C GLY A 15 -14.98 -31.22 -9.71
N SER A 16 -14.97 -30.75 -8.47
CA SER A 16 -14.83 -29.34 -8.14
C SER A 16 -13.63 -28.74 -8.89
N VAL A 17 -13.82 -27.57 -9.47
CA VAL A 17 -12.72 -26.83 -10.09
C VAL A 17 -11.96 -26.12 -8.99
N ALA A 18 -10.63 -26.24 -9.00
CA ALA A 18 -9.79 -25.55 -8.02
C ALA A 18 -9.95 -24.03 -8.17
N VAL A 19 -10.31 -23.36 -7.09
CA VAL A 19 -10.34 -21.90 -7.03
C VAL A 19 -8.90 -21.39 -6.90
N GLU A 20 -8.48 -20.51 -7.82
CA GLU A 20 -7.18 -19.84 -7.74
C GLU A 20 -7.26 -18.67 -6.77
N THR A 21 -6.38 -18.66 -5.77
CA THR A 21 -6.28 -17.51 -4.86
C THR A 21 -5.63 -16.33 -5.56
N VAL A 22 -6.27 -15.18 -5.49
CA VAL A 22 -5.79 -13.92 -6.07
C VAL A 22 -4.58 -13.39 -5.29
N ASP A 23 -3.63 -12.76 -6.00
CA ASP A 23 -2.46 -12.13 -5.39
C ASP A 23 -2.86 -10.87 -4.60
N GLY A 24 -2.69 -10.89 -3.29
CA GLY A 24 -3.09 -9.81 -2.37
C GLY A 24 -2.01 -8.74 -2.10
N ALA A 25 -0.79 -8.93 -2.60
CA ALA A 25 0.37 -8.10 -2.24
C ALA A 25 0.73 -7.01 -3.27
N ILE A 26 -0.20 -6.56 -4.11
CA ILE A 26 0.06 -5.55 -5.14
C ILE A 26 -0.16 -4.15 -4.57
N ILE A 27 0.89 -3.30 -4.66
CA ILE A 27 0.82 -1.88 -4.27
C ILE A 27 0.55 -1.04 -5.51
N GLY A 28 -0.42 -0.12 -5.44
CA GLY A 28 -0.63 0.97 -6.39
C GLY A 28 -0.09 2.28 -5.83
N ILE A 29 0.84 2.91 -6.52
CA ILE A 29 1.44 4.18 -6.12
C ILE A 29 1.31 5.22 -7.22
N VAL A 30 0.83 6.41 -6.85
CA VAL A 30 0.78 7.59 -7.72
C VAL A 30 1.62 8.70 -7.10
N GLY A 31 2.45 9.35 -7.90
CA GLY A 31 3.33 10.39 -7.39
C GLY A 31 4.13 11.07 -8.50
N THR A 32 5.23 11.70 -8.11
CA THR A 32 6.09 12.50 -8.98
C THR A 32 7.48 11.90 -9.11
N ALA A 33 8.00 11.87 -10.33
CA ALA A 33 9.36 11.45 -10.62
C ALA A 33 10.01 12.32 -11.68
N PRO A 34 11.34 12.55 -11.63
CA PRO A 34 12.05 13.42 -12.59
C PRO A 34 12.13 12.81 -13.99
N ILE A 35 12.02 11.50 -14.10
CA ILE A 35 12.06 10.74 -15.35
C ILE A 35 11.03 9.60 -15.30
N GLY A 36 10.90 8.89 -16.40
CA GLY A 36 9.99 7.75 -16.54
C GLY A 36 8.74 8.09 -17.34
N ALA A 37 7.95 7.08 -17.63
CA ALA A 37 6.70 7.23 -18.37
C ALA A 37 5.73 8.13 -17.60
N VAL A 38 5.10 9.07 -18.30
CA VAL A 38 4.20 10.05 -17.72
C VAL A 38 2.76 9.65 -17.99
N ASN A 39 1.95 9.57 -16.94
CA ASN A 39 0.56 9.11 -17.02
C ASN A 39 0.43 7.78 -17.81
N GLU A 40 1.28 6.83 -17.45
CA GLU A 40 1.21 5.45 -17.92
C GLU A 40 1.33 4.51 -16.72
N LEU A 41 0.55 3.43 -16.73
CA LEU A 41 0.63 2.42 -15.69
C LEU A 41 1.83 1.51 -15.94
N THR A 42 2.84 1.62 -15.08
CA THR A 42 4.09 0.84 -15.18
C THR A 42 4.16 -0.18 -14.05
N VAL A 43 4.53 -1.43 -14.36
CA VAL A 43 4.78 -2.45 -13.35
C VAL A 43 6.25 -2.49 -12.98
N CYS A 44 6.52 -2.40 -11.69
CA CYS A 44 7.82 -2.64 -11.09
C CYS A 44 7.75 -3.91 -10.25
N GLN A 45 8.67 -4.85 -10.49
CA GLN A 45 8.74 -6.12 -9.76
C GLN A 45 10.04 -6.26 -8.96
N THR A 46 11.03 -5.45 -9.31
CA THR A 46 12.35 -5.47 -8.70
C THR A 46 12.79 -4.07 -8.32
N THR A 47 13.72 -3.96 -7.37
CA THR A 47 14.32 -2.68 -7.00
C THR A 47 15.01 -1.99 -8.19
N LYS A 48 15.50 -2.76 -9.17
CA LYS A 48 16.07 -2.22 -10.41
C LYS A 48 15.01 -1.51 -11.27
N ASP A 49 13.75 -1.94 -11.22
CA ASP A 49 12.69 -1.29 -11.99
C ASP A 49 12.39 0.12 -11.47
N PHE A 50 12.59 0.35 -10.17
CA PHE A 50 12.39 1.67 -9.54
C PHE A 50 13.33 2.73 -10.13
N SER A 51 14.54 2.36 -10.56
CA SER A 51 15.48 3.29 -11.17
C SER A 51 14.99 3.92 -12.49
N LYS A 52 13.96 3.34 -13.12
CA LYS A 52 13.29 3.92 -14.31
C LYS A 52 12.64 5.27 -14.01
N PHE A 53 12.36 5.56 -12.73
CA PHE A 53 11.75 6.80 -12.25
C PHE A 53 12.75 7.77 -11.61
N GLY A 54 14.05 7.44 -11.66
CA GLY A 54 15.13 8.23 -11.08
C GLY A 54 15.55 7.75 -9.69
N VAL A 55 16.70 8.26 -9.26
CA VAL A 55 17.36 7.87 -7.99
C VAL A 55 17.61 9.06 -7.07
N ILE A 56 16.97 10.19 -7.34
CA ILE A 56 17.19 11.45 -6.61
C ILE A 56 16.31 11.46 -5.37
N LEU A 57 16.92 11.50 -4.20
CA LEU A 57 16.24 11.49 -2.91
C LEU A 57 16.21 12.88 -2.25
N GLY A 58 15.15 13.15 -1.49
CA GLY A 58 15.03 14.36 -0.67
C GLY A 58 14.92 15.67 -1.45
N LYS A 59 14.46 15.61 -2.70
CA LYS A 59 14.32 16.78 -3.59
C LYS A 59 12.87 17.03 -4.04
N GLY A 60 11.91 16.46 -3.31
CA GLY A 60 10.48 16.64 -3.54
C GLY A 60 9.86 15.70 -4.58
N PHE A 61 10.63 14.80 -5.17
CA PHE A 61 10.10 13.74 -6.01
C PHE A 61 9.60 12.58 -5.15
N SER A 62 8.29 12.42 -5.06
CA SER A 62 7.68 11.49 -4.11
C SER A 62 7.89 10.01 -4.46
N LEU A 63 8.02 9.65 -5.74
CA LEU A 63 8.25 8.27 -6.16
C LEU A 63 9.65 7.76 -5.80
N PRO A 64 10.77 8.45 -6.14
CA PRO A 64 12.10 8.01 -5.70
C PRO A 64 12.23 7.87 -4.18
N ASP A 65 11.69 8.82 -3.40
CA ASP A 65 11.73 8.76 -1.93
C ASP A 65 10.92 7.54 -1.42
N ALA A 66 9.75 7.27 -2.00
CA ALA A 66 8.96 6.10 -1.65
C ALA A 66 9.66 4.78 -2.04
N PHE A 67 10.31 4.73 -3.20
CA PHE A 67 11.02 3.54 -3.67
C PHE A 67 12.24 3.21 -2.81
N ASP A 68 12.95 4.20 -2.29
CA ASP A 68 14.02 3.97 -1.32
C ASP A 68 13.48 3.24 -0.09
N VAL A 69 12.35 3.67 0.45
CA VAL A 69 11.69 3.01 1.57
C VAL A 69 11.20 1.61 1.19
N LEU A 70 10.46 1.46 0.09
CA LEU A 70 9.91 0.16 -0.34
C LEU A 70 11.01 -0.86 -0.63
N SER A 71 12.16 -0.44 -1.16
CA SER A 71 13.29 -1.32 -1.46
C SER A 71 13.88 -2.02 -0.24
N ARG A 72 13.66 -1.50 0.95
CA ARG A 72 14.11 -2.09 2.23
C ARG A 72 13.26 -3.28 2.67
N TYR A 73 12.10 -3.45 2.05
CA TYR A 73 11.19 -4.57 2.28
C TYR A 73 11.32 -5.60 1.15
N SER A 74 10.50 -6.60 1.12
CA SER A 74 10.56 -7.63 0.06
C SER A 74 10.15 -7.05 -1.30
N ALA A 75 10.72 -7.58 -2.37
CA ALA A 75 10.23 -7.29 -3.71
C ALA A 75 8.83 -7.89 -3.92
N GLY A 76 7.94 -7.14 -4.53
CA GLY A 76 6.60 -7.54 -4.92
C GLY A 76 6.14 -6.68 -6.08
N LYS A 77 4.93 -6.90 -6.59
CA LYS A 77 4.39 -6.09 -7.69
C LYS A 77 3.99 -4.71 -7.18
N VAL A 78 4.50 -3.67 -7.84
CA VAL A 78 4.13 -2.28 -7.60
C VAL A 78 3.67 -1.67 -8.92
N TYR A 79 2.44 -1.20 -8.96
CA TYR A 79 1.87 -0.44 -10.06
C TYR A 79 2.17 1.04 -9.83
N VAL A 80 2.92 1.63 -10.74
CA VAL A 80 3.46 2.98 -10.61
C VAL A 80 2.86 3.90 -11.65
N VAL A 81 2.39 5.06 -11.21
CA VAL A 81 1.95 6.16 -12.08
C VAL A 81 2.74 7.41 -11.73
N ASN A 82 3.55 7.89 -12.66
CA ASN A 82 4.21 9.19 -12.57
C ASN A 82 3.33 10.24 -13.25
N VAL A 83 2.89 11.25 -12.51
CA VAL A 83 2.05 12.34 -13.06
C VAL A 83 2.83 13.60 -13.44
N LEU A 84 4.13 13.67 -13.10
CA LEU A 84 4.96 14.79 -13.42
C LEU A 84 5.28 14.81 -14.93
N ASP A 85 4.65 15.75 -15.66
CA ASP A 85 4.87 15.96 -17.08
C ASP A 85 5.91 17.10 -17.26
N PRO A 86 7.13 16.81 -17.72
CA PRO A 86 8.18 17.83 -17.91
C PRO A 86 7.81 18.93 -18.91
N ALA A 87 6.81 18.72 -19.76
CA ALA A 87 6.33 19.76 -20.67
C ALA A 87 5.54 20.86 -19.93
N LYS A 88 4.88 20.49 -18.82
CA LYS A 88 4.03 21.37 -18.00
C LYS A 88 4.68 21.74 -16.68
N HIS A 89 5.22 20.75 -15.97
CA HIS A 89 5.72 20.86 -14.61
C HIS A 89 7.21 21.12 -14.60
N LYS A 90 7.61 22.31 -15.12
CA LYS A 90 8.99 22.73 -15.18
C LYS A 90 9.18 24.16 -14.69
N THR A 91 10.39 24.47 -14.26
CA THR A 91 10.81 25.81 -13.88
C THR A 91 12.15 26.13 -14.52
N SER A 92 12.31 27.37 -14.97
CA SER A 92 13.54 27.86 -15.62
C SER A 92 14.40 28.58 -14.61
N VAL A 93 15.71 28.35 -14.66
CA VAL A 93 16.74 29.06 -13.90
C VAL A 93 17.69 29.71 -14.88
N THR A 94 17.96 31.01 -14.68
CA THR A 94 18.81 31.79 -15.59
C THR A 94 20.03 32.31 -14.84
N ASN A 95 21.21 32.09 -15.39
CA ASN A 95 22.49 32.58 -14.87
C ASN A 95 22.79 32.20 -13.40
N GLU A 96 22.44 30.99 -12.98
CA GLU A 96 22.87 30.47 -11.69
C GLU A 96 24.39 30.42 -11.62
N ALA A 97 24.98 31.05 -10.59
CA ALA A 97 26.41 30.98 -10.35
C ALA A 97 26.78 29.61 -9.80
N LEU A 98 27.64 28.88 -10.48
CA LEU A 98 28.14 27.59 -10.02
C LEU A 98 29.54 27.73 -9.45
N THR A 99 29.79 27.00 -8.37
CA THR A 99 31.13 26.86 -7.79
C THR A 99 31.70 25.50 -8.19
N GLN A 100 32.83 25.53 -8.89
CA GLN A 100 33.58 24.33 -9.24
C GLN A 100 34.52 23.93 -8.11
N ASP A 101 34.46 22.66 -7.70
CA ASP A 101 35.46 22.09 -6.81
C ASP A 101 36.82 21.99 -7.52
N ALA A 102 37.84 22.58 -6.93
CA ALA A 102 39.16 22.71 -7.55
C ALA A 102 39.90 21.39 -7.73
N ASN A 103 39.59 20.39 -6.92
CA ASN A 103 40.26 19.08 -6.94
C ASN A 103 39.57 18.08 -7.85
N THR A 104 38.24 18.10 -7.86
CA THR A 104 37.43 17.13 -8.62
C THR A 104 36.98 17.66 -9.98
N LEU A 105 37.12 18.96 -10.23
CA LEU A 105 36.61 19.67 -11.40
C LEU A 105 35.08 19.49 -11.58
N ARG A 106 34.34 19.34 -10.48
CA ARG A 106 32.90 19.15 -10.49
C ARG A 106 32.17 20.38 -9.97
N ALA A 107 30.99 20.60 -10.49
CA ALA A 107 30.01 21.51 -9.93
C ALA A 107 28.63 20.84 -9.93
N LYS A 108 27.68 21.42 -9.22
CA LYS A 108 26.31 20.90 -9.14
C LYS A 108 25.32 22.05 -9.22
N THR A 109 24.24 21.86 -9.98
CA THR A 109 23.11 22.79 -10.01
C THR A 109 22.31 22.70 -8.72
N ALA A 110 21.62 23.79 -8.35
CA ALA A 110 20.75 23.80 -7.17
C ALA A 110 19.58 22.82 -7.29
N HIS A 111 19.08 22.64 -8.50
CA HIS A 111 17.96 21.77 -8.80
C HIS A 111 18.42 20.57 -9.65
N PRO A 112 18.05 19.34 -9.27
CA PRO A 112 18.23 18.14 -10.09
C PRO A 112 17.06 17.96 -11.06
N GLY A 113 17.14 16.91 -11.90
CA GLY A 113 16.07 16.62 -12.88
C GLY A 113 16.08 17.60 -14.04
N LEU A 114 17.27 17.91 -14.56
CA LEU A 114 17.46 18.87 -15.65
C LEU A 114 16.82 18.35 -16.93
N LEU A 115 16.11 19.24 -17.63
CA LEU A 115 15.53 18.97 -18.94
C LEU A 115 16.45 19.46 -20.06
N ASN A 116 17.17 20.54 -19.79
CA ASN A 116 18.22 21.12 -20.65
C ASN A 116 19.25 21.82 -19.76
N LEU A 117 20.44 22.12 -20.33
CA LEU A 117 21.48 22.86 -19.63
C LEU A 117 22.34 23.59 -20.64
N THR A 118 22.56 24.88 -20.37
CA THR A 118 23.55 25.70 -21.06
C THR A 118 24.50 26.28 -20.03
N LEU A 119 25.80 26.10 -20.26
CA LEU A 119 26.86 26.63 -19.41
C LEU A 119 27.64 27.69 -20.12
N SER A 120 28.03 28.72 -19.40
CA SER A 120 28.88 29.77 -19.89
C SER A 120 29.89 30.25 -18.84
N THR A 121 31.03 30.71 -19.34
CA THR A 121 32.01 31.58 -18.67
C THR A 121 31.98 32.91 -19.35
N ASP A 122 33.12 33.39 -19.82
CA ASP A 122 33.20 34.53 -20.78
C ASP A 122 32.76 34.12 -22.20
N ARG A 123 32.65 32.81 -22.43
CA ARG A 123 32.13 32.18 -23.66
C ARG A 123 31.16 31.02 -23.31
N PRO A 124 30.30 30.63 -24.25
CA PRO A 124 29.54 29.41 -24.14
C PRO A 124 30.46 28.18 -24.04
N LEU A 125 30.09 27.20 -23.18
CA LEU A 125 30.75 25.91 -23.07
C LEU A 125 29.98 24.85 -23.84
N THR A 126 30.67 23.90 -24.43
CA THR A 126 30.11 22.85 -25.30
C THR A 126 30.05 21.50 -24.56
N LEU A 127 28.87 20.89 -24.54
CA LEU A 127 28.65 19.54 -24.00
C LEU A 127 29.53 18.50 -24.76
N GLY A 128 30.22 17.65 -24.04
CA GLY A 128 31.12 16.62 -24.56
C GLY A 128 32.54 17.15 -24.85
N GLN A 129 32.72 18.43 -25.19
CA GLN A 129 34.02 19.06 -25.39
C GLN A 129 34.58 19.66 -24.10
N ASP A 130 33.84 20.55 -23.46
CA ASP A 130 34.24 21.28 -22.25
C ASP A 130 33.77 20.60 -20.98
N TYR A 131 32.60 19.93 -20.98
CA TYR A 131 32.00 19.29 -19.83
C TYR A 131 31.14 18.09 -20.19
N ALA A 132 30.86 17.28 -19.17
CA ALA A 132 29.82 16.24 -19.14
C ALA A 132 28.83 16.55 -18.02
N VAL A 133 27.57 16.13 -18.14
CA VAL A 133 26.53 16.36 -17.16
C VAL A 133 25.68 15.11 -16.94
N ASP A 134 25.37 14.84 -15.68
CA ASP A 134 24.29 13.96 -15.32
C ASP A 134 23.02 14.82 -15.11
N LEU A 135 22.10 14.74 -16.06
CA LEU A 135 20.87 15.52 -16.03
C LEU A 135 19.96 15.15 -14.87
N GLN A 136 20.02 13.91 -14.37
CA GLN A 136 19.21 13.51 -13.23
C GLN A 136 19.69 14.20 -11.95
N THR A 137 20.98 14.11 -11.64
CA THR A 137 21.53 14.63 -10.38
C THR A 137 21.91 16.13 -10.46
N GLY A 138 22.04 16.69 -11.67
CA GLY A 138 22.56 18.03 -11.88
C GLY A 138 24.07 18.15 -11.67
N GLU A 139 24.78 17.01 -11.56
CA GLU A 139 26.23 16.99 -11.40
C GLU A 139 26.92 17.20 -12.74
N ILE A 140 27.86 18.14 -12.77
CA ILE A 140 28.60 18.55 -13.95
C ILE A 140 30.09 18.28 -13.71
N THR A 141 30.72 17.56 -14.63
CA THR A 141 32.17 17.30 -14.62
C THR A 141 32.85 18.07 -15.74
N PHE A 142 33.79 18.92 -15.41
CA PHE A 142 34.54 19.76 -16.38
C PHE A 142 35.88 19.11 -16.73
N LYS A 143 36.37 19.41 -17.93
CA LYS A 143 37.72 19.02 -18.37
C LYS A 143 38.81 19.99 -17.95
N ALA A 144 38.42 21.20 -17.57
CA ALA A 144 39.35 22.27 -17.16
C ALA A 144 38.76 23.04 -15.97
N LYS A 145 39.64 23.80 -15.29
CA LYS A 145 39.24 24.70 -14.22
C LYS A 145 38.66 26.00 -14.84
N HIS A 146 37.55 26.46 -14.24
CA HIS A 146 36.88 27.71 -14.58
C HIS A 146 36.67 28.56 -13.32
N GLU A 147 36.93 29.89 -13.42
CA GLU A 147 36.77 30.81 -12.27
C GLU A 147 35.34 31.34 -12.16
N THR A 148 34.67 31.54 -13.29
CA THR A 148 33.31 32.03 -13.35
C THR A 148 32.47 31.08 -14.17
N LEU A 149 31.49 30.45 -13.54
CA LEU A 149 30.58 29.53 -14.19
C LEU A 149 29.15 30.02 -14.00
N LYS A 150 28.38 30.05 -15.08
CA LYS A 150 26.95 30.35 -15.05
C LYS A 150 26.19 29.25 -15.76
N ALA A 151 25.12 28.78 -15.11
CA ALA A 151 24.21 27.82 -15.66
C ALA A 151 22.83 28.41 -15.95
N THR A 152 22.30 28.08 -17.11
CA THR A 152 20.91 28.37 -17.47
C THR A 152 20.28 27.04 -17.86
N TYR A 153 19.16 26.68 -17.23
CA TYR A 153 18.54 25.42 -17.43
C TYR A 153 17.05 25.43 -17.09
N GLU A 154 16.33 24.43 -17.58
CA GLU A 154 15.01 24.06 -17.10
C GLU A 154 15.13 22.74 -16.33
N TYR A 155 14.32 22.58 -15.29
CA TYR A 155 14.26 21.35 -14.51
C TYR A 155 12.82 20.92 -14.28
N ALA A 156 12.61 19.61 -14.12
CA ALA A 156 11.34 19.04 -13.71
C ALA A 156 11.04 19.47 -12.27
N ASP A 157 9.95 20.20 -12.09
CA ASP A 157 9.60 20.83 -10.82
C ASP A 157 8.38 20.14 -10.18
N PRO A 158 8.57 19.28 -9.15
CA PRO A 158 7.48 18.57 -8.51
C PRO A 158 6.50 19.51 -7.79
N THR A 159 6.90 20.75 -7.46
CA THR A 159 6.03 21.73 -6.78
C THR A 159 4.95 22.29 -7.71
N LYS A 160 5.08 22.11 -9.01
CA LYS A 160 4.07 22.51 -10.01
C LYS A 160 2.97 21.47 -10.20
N VAL A 161 3.18 20.25 -9.73
CA VAL A 161 2.15 19.20 -9.78
C VAL A 161 1.05 19.53 -8.78
N THR A 162 -0.18 19.52 -9.26
CA THR A 162 -1.37 19.84 -8.48
C THR A 162 -2.09 18.59 -7.99
N GLU A 163 -3.02 18.76 -7.04
CA GLU A 163 -3.91 17.66 -6.62
C GLU A 163 -4.74 17.14 -7.78
N ASP A 164 -5.11 17.99 -8.74
CA ASP A 164 -5.89 17.58 -9.91
C ASP A 164 -5.08 16.71 -10.88
N ASP A 165 -3.76 16.94 -11.00
CA ASP A 165 -2.87 16.04 -11.76
C ASP A 165 -2.79 14.66 -11.11
N ILE A 166 -2.76 14.61 -9.79
CA ILE A 166 -2.73 13.37 -9.01
C ILE A 166 -4.05 12.62 -9.08
N LYS A 167 -5.18 13.29 -8.84
CA LYS A 167 -6.51 12.69 -8.95
C LYS A 167 -6.78 12.24 -10.38
N GLY A 168 -6.30 13.03 -11.32
CA GLY A 168 -6.42 12.75 -12.75
C GLY A 168 -7.86 12.77 -13.23
N GLY A 169 -8.21 11.78 -14.03
CA GLY A 169 -9.53 11.66 -14.66
C GLY A 169 -9.40 11.04 -16.05
N ILE A 170 -10.47 11.17 -16.83
CA ILE A 170 -10.50 10.74 -18.22
C ILE A 170 -10.37 11.98 -19.12
N ASP A 171 -9.34 12.00 -19.95
CA ASP A 171 -9.16 13.06 -20.93
C ASP A 171 -10.26 13.00 -21.98
N SER A 172 -11.09 14.02 -22.04
CA SER A 172 -12.29 14.05 -22.90
C SER A 172 -11.99 14.02 -24.40
N ALA A 173 -10.80 14.44 -24.80
CA ALA A 173 -10.40 14.48 -26.22
C ALA A 173 -9.83 13.12 -26.68
N THR A 174 -9.10 12.43 -25.80
CA THR A 174 -8.38 11.20 -26.15
C THR A 174 -8.97 9.95 -25.53
N GLY A 175 -9.87 10.06 -24.55
CA GLY A 175 -10.41 8.97 -23.76
C GLY A 175 -9.38 8.31 -22.81
N LYS A 176 -8.16 8.84 -22.72
CA LYS A 176 -7.10 8.29 -21.87
C LYS A 176 -7.30 8.65 -20.42
N ARG A 177 -7.03 7.70 -19.54
CA ARG A 177 -6.99 7.91 -18.10
C ARG A 177 -5.68 8.59 -17.69
N LYS A 178 -5.74 9.33 -16.57
CA LYS A 178 -4.60 10.02 -15.95
C LYS A 178 -4.68 9.88 -14.44
N GLY A 179 -3.55 10.02 -13.75
CA GLY A 179 -3.49 10.00 -12.30
C GLY A 179 -4.05 8.72 -11.68
N PHE A 180 -4.84 8.86 -10.63
CA PHE A 180 -5.46 7.72 -9.92
C PHE A 180 -6.27 6.79 -10.83
N GLU A 181 -6.95 7.33 -11.83
CA GLU A 181 -7.80 6.55 -12.73
C GLU A 181 -7.02 5.47 -13.51
N LEU A 182 -5.71 5.65 -13.71
CA LEU A 182 -4.86 4.65 -14.37
C LEU A 182 -4.72 3.35 -13.58
N LEU A 183 -4.84 3.40 -12.24
CA LEU A 183 -4.75 2.19 -11.42
C LEU A 183 -5.89 1.20 -11.69
N ARG A 184 -7.02 1.68 -12.25
CA ARG A 184 -8.14 0.84 -12.70
C ARG A 184 -7.82 -0.04 -13.90
N ASP A 185 -6.76 0.28 -14.62
CA ASP A 185 -6.34 -0.51 -15.77
C ASP A 185 -5.50 -1.73 -15.36
N GLY A 186 -5.17 -1.86 -14.07
CA GLY A 186 -4.33 -2.93 -13.55
C GLY A 186 -4.84 -4.32 -13.90
N PHE A 187 -6.12 -4.58 -13.68
CA PHE A 187 -6.73 -5.86 -14.01
C PHE A 187 -6.69 -6.15 -15.52
N ASN A 188 -7.06 -5.18 -16.35
CA ASN A 188 -7.12 -5.36 -17.80
C ASN A 188 -5.73 -5.57 -18.42
N LEU A 189 -4.70 -4.89 -17.88
CA LEU A 189 -3.34 -4.95 -18.42
C LEU A 189 -2.51 -6.10 -17.83
N TYR A 190 -2.73 -6.42 -16.56
CA TYR A 190 -1.83 -7.30 -15.81
C TYR A 190 -2.54 -8.43 -15.06
N GLY A 191 -3.86 -8.56 -15.21
CA GLY A 191 -4.67 -9.65 -14.67
C GLY A 191 -4.99 -9.54 -13.17
N ALA A 192 -4.60 -8.44 -12.50
CA ALA A 192 -4.90 -8.22 -11.08
C ALA A 192 -4.95 -6.73 -10.74
N ASP A 193 -5.78 -6.37 -9.76
CA ASP A 193 -5.89 -5.02 -9.23
C ASP A 193 -4.88 -4.77 -8.10
N ALA A 194 -4.48 -3.50 -7.93
CA ALA A 194 -3.76 -3.08 -6.75
C ALA A 194 -4.65 -3.22 -5.51
N LYS A 195 -4.11 -3.79 -4.42
CA LYS A 195 -4.84 -4.03 -3.16
C LYS A 195 -4.41 -3.11 -2.02
N ILE A 196 -3.32 -2.38 -2.21
CA ILE A 196 -2.82 -1.36 -1.28
C ILE A 196 -2.55 -0.11 -2.10
N LEU A 197 -3.17 1.01 -1.75
CA LEU A 197 -3.03 2.26 -2.48
C LEU A 197 -2.32 3.29 -1.63
N ILE A 198 -1.29 3.92 -2.19
CA ILE A 198 -0.52 5.00 -1.56
C ILE A 198 -0.30 6.16 -2.53
N CYS A 199 -0.25 7.37 -1.98
CA CYS A 199 0.03 8.59 -2.73
C CYS A 199 0.91 9.53 -1.91
N PRO A 200 2.20 9.20 -1.74
CA PRO A 200 3.11 9.94 -0.86
C PRO A 200 3.19 11.42 -1.22
N GLU A 201 3.23 12.27 -0.19
CA GLU A 201 3.25 13.74 -0.23
C GLU A 201 1.93 14.42 -0.67
N PHE A 202 1.00 13.71 -1.31
CA PHE A 202 -0.30 14.26 -1.72
C PHE A 202 -1.46 13.73 -0.86
N ASP A 203 -1.31 12.57 -0.23
CA ASP A 203 -2.27 11.97 0.70
C ASP A 203 -2.55 12.80 1.96
N LYS A 204 -1.68 13.76 2.25
CA LYS A 204 -1.83 14.73 3.36
C LYS A 204 -2.98 15.73 3.16
N THR A 205 -3.52 15.85 1.95
CA THR A 205 -4.66 16.73 1.66
C THR A 205 -5.97 15.95 1.68
N ALA A 206 -7.00 16.56 2.24
CA ALA A 206 -8.32 15.91 2.36
C ALA A 206 -8.89 15.47 1.01
N SER A 207 -8.66 16.28 -0.04
CA SER A 207 -9.15 16.01 -1.40
C SER A 207 -8.49 14.76 -2.00
N CYS A 208 -7.15 14.65 -1.94
CA CYS A 208 -6.44 13.48 -2.45
C CYS A 208 -6.71 12.24 -1.60
N ALA A 209 -6.77 12.37 -0.26
CA ALA A 209 -7.10 11.27 0.63
C ALA A 209 -8.49 10.70 0.34
N ALA A 210 -9.50 11.56 0.15
CA ALA A 210 -10.86 11.14 -0.20
C ALA A 210 -10.90 10.44 -1.58
N ALA A 211 -10.23 10.99 -2.58
CA ALA A 211 -10.16 10.40 -3.91
C ALA A 211 -9.46 9.03 -3.89
N LEU A 212 -8.34 8.91 -3.16
CA LEU A 212 -7.63 7.65 -2.98
C LEU A 212 -8.50 6.60 -2.28
N THR A 213 -9.27 7.01 -1.28
CA THR A 213 -10.21 6.13 -0.56
C THR A 213 -11.35 5.67 -1.48
N THR A 214 -11.92 6.58 -2.27
CA THR A 214 -12.96 6.23 -3.26
C THR A 214 -12.43 5.20 -4.29
N LEU A 215 -11.21 5.39 -4.75
CA LEU A 215 -10.57 4.40 -5.62
C LEU A 215 -10.37 3.05 -4.91
N ALA A 216 -9.99 3.06 -3.62
CA ALA A 216 -9.85 1.84 -2.83
C ALA A 216 -11.17 1.07 -2.69
N GLU A 217 -12.30 1.76 -2.54
CA GLU A 217 -13.62 1.14 -2.54
C GLU A 217 -13.93 0.44 -3.86
N GLN A 218 -13.60 1.09 -4.98
CA GLN A 218 -13.86 0.56 -6.32
C GLN A 218 -13.00 -0.66 -6.66
N LEU A 219 -11.73 -0.65 -6.26
CA LEU A 219 -10.77 -1.74 -6.52
C LEU A 219 -10.80 -2.84 -5.45
N LYS A 220 -11.64 -2.71 -4.41
CA LYS A 220 -11.57 -3.59 -3.23
C LYS A 220 -10.15 -3.62 -2.66
N ALA A 221 -9.58 -2.44 -2.49
CA ALA A 221 -8.25 -2.18 -1.95
C ALA A 221 -8.33 -1.47 -0.61
N VAL A 222 -7.18 -1.19 0.00
CA VAL A 222 -7.05 -0.35 1.20
C VAL A 222 -6.16 0.84 0.91
N ALA A 223 -6.66 2.05 1.14
CA ALA A 223 -5.90 3.29 1.03
C ALA A 223 -5.08 3.52 2.29
N TYR A 224 -3.78 3.74 2.15
CA TYR A 224 -2.89 4.11 3.25
C TYR A 224 -2.61 5.61 3.17
N VAL A 225 -3.03 6.33 4.19
CA VAL A 225 -3.05 7.80 4.23
C VAL A 225 -2.17 8.29 5.37
N GLN A 226 -1.13 9.06 5.03
CA GLN A 226 -0.25 9.70 6.01
C GLN A 226 -0.87 11.00 6.51
N LEU A 227 -0.90 11.22 7.82
CA LEU A 227 -1.24 12.54 8.37
C LEU A 227 -0.14 13.55 8.07
N PRO A 228 -0.48 14.86 7.89
CA PRO A 228 0.49 15.88 7.52
C PRO A 228 1.67 16.00 8.48
N LYS A 229 2.85 16.34 7.95
CA LYS A 229 4.04 16.70 8.77
C LYS A 229 3.73 17.84 9.73
N GLY A 230 4.27 17.79 10.94
CA GLY A 230 4.04 18.81 11.97
C GLY A 230 2.67 18.74 12.65
N THR A 231 1.83 17.74 12.35
CA THR A 231 0.57 17.51 13.09
C THR A 231 0.88 17.19 14.54
N SER A 232 0.24 17.88 15.50
CA SER A 232 0.41 17.55 16.91
C SER A 232 -0.35 16.26 17.27
N LEU A 233 0.04 15.58 18.35
CA LEU A 233 -0.68 14.42 18.86
C LEU A 233 -2.17 14.77 19.14
N SER A 234 -2.42 15.91 19.76
CA SER A 234 -3.78 16.37 20.06
C SER A 234 -4.61 16.58 18.81
N ASP A 235 -4.01 17.15 17.75
CA ASP A 235 -4.71 17.38 16.49
C ASP A 235 -4.94 16.08 15.73
N ALA A 236 -3.97 15.15 15.75
CA ALA A 236 -4.14 13.82 15.18
C ALA A 236 -5.34 13.10 15.81
N ILE A 237 -5.41 13.06 17.15
CA ILE A 237 -6.51 12.40 17.88
C ILE A 237 -7.84 13.10 17.62
N LYS A 238 -7.89 14.45 17.72
CA LYS A 238 -9.11 15.22 17.48
C LYS A 238 -9.55 15.16 16.04
N GLY A 239 -8.60 15.23 15.11
CA GLY A 239 -8.86 15.20 13.67
C GLY A 239 -9.45 13.89 13.19
N ARG A 240 -9.25 12.80 13.92
CA ARG A 240 -9.81 11.47 13.66
C ARG A 240 -11.01 11.11 14.53
N GLY A 241 -11.26 11.88 15.58
CA GLY A 241 -12.45 11.69 16.43
C GLY A 241 -13.77 11.95 15.69
N PRO A 242 -14.92 11.69 16.32
CA PRO A 242 -16.24 11.84 15.68
C PRO A 242 -16.54 13.24 15.12
N LEU A 243 -15.87 14.28 15.63
CA LEU A 243 -15.97 15.66 15.15
C LEU A 243 -14.72 16.11 14.40
N GLY A 244 -13.88 15.17 13.99
CA GLY A 244 -12.57 15.44 13.42
C GLY A 244 -12.61 16.16 12.08
N THR A 245 -11.59 16.99 11.84
CA THR A 245 -11.42 17.79 10.62
C THR A 245 -10.37 17.21 9.68
N ILE A 246 -9.41 16.42 10.20
CA ILE A 246 -8.37 15.79 9.40
C ILE A 246 -8.93 14.50 8.81
N ASN A 247 -9.16 14.49 7.50
CA ASN A 247 -9.64 13.32 6.74
C ASN A 247 -10.93 12.69 7.30
N ALA A 248 -11.80 13.51 7.93
CA ALA A 248 -13.09 13.03 8.42
C ALA A 248 -13.94 12.36 7.33
N SER A 249 -13.85 12.83 6.08
CA SER A 249 -14.49 12.24 4.90
C SER A 249 -13.96 10.86 4.52
N ALA A 250 -12.78 10.46 5.04
CA ALA A 250 -12.17 9.16 4.82
C ALA A 250 -12.42 8.16 5.98
N SER A 251 -13.49 8.34 6.75
CA SER A 251 -13.94 7.40 7.78
C SER A 251 -14.63 6.20 7.12
N THR A 252 -13.84 5.20 6.77
CA THR A 252 -14.27 3.98 6.08
C THR A 252 -13.38 2.82 6.48
N GLU A 253 -13.86 1.60 6.29
CA GLU A 253 -13.02 0.39 6.42
C GLU A 253 -11.92 0.32 5.37
N ARG A 254 -12.05 1.07 4.27
CA ARG A 254 -11.10 1.09 3.15
C ARG A 254 -9.93 2.07 3.32
N ALA A 255 -9.85 2.80 4.43
CA ALA A 255 -8.74 3.70 4.70
C ALA A 255 -8.06 3.37 6.03
N ARG A 256 -6.73 3.47 6.05
CA ARG A 256 -5.90 3.47 7.26
C ARG A 256 -5.11 4.75 7.34
N HIS A 257 -5.07 5.36 8.51
CA HIS A 257 -4.33 6.57 8.78
C HIS A 257 -3.07 6.28 9.57
N PHE A 258 -1.98 6.97 9.21
CA PHE A 258 -0.65 6.77 9.77
C PHE A 258 -0.10 8.05 10.38
N PHE A 259 0.48 7.96 11.58
CA PHE A 259 1.08 9.04 12.33
C PHE A 259 2.05 8.49 13.39
N PRO A 260 3.18 9.16 13.67
CA PRO A 260 3.79 10.29 12.97
C PRO A 260 4.60 9.84 11.74
N TYR A 261 5.39 10.73 11.13
CA TYR A 261 6.43 10.34 10.19
C TYR A 261 7.54 9.56 10.90
N ALA A 262 8.13 8.61 10.18
CA ALA A 262 9.34 7.93 10.62
C ALA A 262 10.57 8.79 10.30
N ILE A 263 11.67 8.60 11.05
CA ILE A 263 12.99 9.11 10.73
C ILE A 263 13.82 7.94 10.20
N GLY A 264 14.21 8.04 8.94
CA GLY A 264 15.03 7.04 8.27
C GLY A 264 16.51 7.14 8.62
N SER A 265 17.29 6.15 8.20
CA SER A 265 18.75 6.06 8.46
C SER A 265 19.53 7.27 7.94
N SER A 266 19.03 7.98 6.93
CA SER A 266 19.61 9.24 6.42
C SER A 266 19.18 10.47 7.22
N ASN A 267 18.54 10.29 8.35
CA ASN A 267 17.99 11.37 9.21
C ASN A 267 16.96 12.25 8.46
N THR A 268 16.22 11.64 7.54
CA THR A 268 15.13 12.28 6.77
C THR A 268 13.78 11.79 7.26
N LEU A 269 12.76 12.63 7.16
CA LEU A 269 11.37 12.23 7.44
C LEU A 269 10.86 11.37 6.30
N GLU A 270 10.38 10.17 6.64
CA GLU A 270 9.84 9.18 5.73
C GLU A 270 8.38 8.89 6.08
N SER A 271 7.52 8.73 5.07
CA SER A 271 6.11 8.43 5.27
C SER A 271 5.93 7.05 5.92
N LEU A 272 5.25 7.01 7.08
CA LEU A 272 4.91 5.76 7.75
C LEU A 272 3.93 4.93 6.91
N ALA A 273 3.07 5.57 6.11
CA ALA A 273 2.17 4.89 5.17
C ALA A 273 2.95 4.07 4.12
N VAL A 274 4.06 4.62 3.60
CA VAL A 274 4.93 3.91 2.66
C VAL A 274 5.65 2.74 3.33
N HIS A 275 6.16 2.95 4.54
CA HIS A 275 6.73 1.86 5.35
C HIS A 275 5.72 0.74 5.61
N ALA A 276 4.49 1.11 5.96
CA ALA A 276 3.41 0.16 6.22
C ALA A 276 3.03 -0.63 4.94
N ALA A 277 3.02 0.02 3.78
CA ALA A 277 2.76 -0.65 2.50
C ALA A 277 3.86 -1.67 2.16
N GLY A 278 5.13 -1.29 2.31
CA GLY A 278 6.26 -2.22 2.14
C GLY A 278 6.23 -3.38 3.15
N LEU A 279 5.94 -3.08 4.41
CA LEU A 279 5.80 -4.10 5.46
C LEU A 279 4.61 -5.03 5.19
N ARG A 280 3.49 -4.50 4.64
CA ARG A 280 2.33 -5.30 4.24
C ARG A 280 2.69 -6.29 3.13
N MET A 281 3.36 -5.81 2.09
CA MET A 281 3.84 -6.64 0.98
C MET A 281 4.78 -7.76 1.48
N LYS A 282 5.74 -7.41 2.34
CA LYS A 282 6.64 -8.39 2.98
C LYS A 282 5.87 -9.41 3.81
N THR A 283 4.93 -8.96 4.64
CA THR A 283 4.13 -9.85 5.50
C THR A 283 3.27 -10.80 4.69
N ASP A 284 2.65 -10.32 3.62
CA ASP A 284 1.83 -11.15 2.72
C ASP A 284 2.68 -12.26 2.08
N THR A 285 3.88 -11.93 1.65
CA THR A 285 4.79 -12.89 1.01
C THR A 285 5.34 -13.94 2.00
N GLU A 286 5.69 -13.52 3.22
CA GLU A 286 6.34 -14.41 4.21
C GLU A 286 5.34 -15.23 5.04
N ASN A 287 4.18 -14.66 5.35
CA ASN A 287 3.24 -15.24 6.32
C ASN A 287 1.82 -15.43 5.75
N GLY A 288 1.47 -14.68 4.70
CA GLY A 288 0.13 -14.64 4.13
C GLY A 288 -0.65 -13.38 4.52
N TYR A 289 -1.66 -13.06 3.70
CA TYR A 289 -2.45 -11.85 3.76
C TYR A 289 -3.27 -11.67 5.06
N TRP A 290 -3.53 -12.74 5.78
CA TRP A 290 -4.29 -12.77 7.04
C TRP A 290 -3.44 -12.46 8.29
N PHE A 291 -2.13 -12.32 8.13
CA PHE A 291 -1.26 -11.91 9.24
C PHE A 291 -1.23 -10.39 9.39
N SER A 292 -1.27 -9.93 10.64
CA SER A 292 -1.15 -8.51 10.96
C SER A 292 0.25 -7.97 10.68
N THR A 293 0.32 -6.71 10.24
CA THR A 293 1.55 -5.91 10.17
C THR A 293 1.88 -5.22 11.49
N SER A 294 0.93 -5.15 12.44
CA SER A 294 1.18 -4.60 13.76
C SER A 294 2.21 -5.42 14.51
N ASN A 295 2.99 -4.77 15.37
CA ASN A 295 4.09 -5.34 16.14
C ASN A 295 5.21 -5.96 15.28
N ARG A 296 5.35 -5.54 14.02
CA ARG A 296 6.46 -5.98 13.16
C ARG A 296 7.49 -4.87 13.00
N PRO A 297 8.80 -5.23 12.92
CA PRO A 297 9.87 -4.24 12.83
C PRO A 297 9.82 -3.44 11.53
N LEU A 298 9.97 -2.12 11.64
CA LEU A 298 10.16 -1.22 10.52
C LEU A 298 11.63 -1.25 10.08
N GLN A 299 11.87 -1.28 8.78
CA GLN A 299 13.23 -1.40 8.22
C GLN A 299 13.85 -0.02 8.01
N GLY A 300 15.06 0.17 8.53
CA GLY A 300 15.84 1.41 8.37
C GLY A 300 15.30 2.61 9.14
N VAL A 301 14.36 2.41 10.07
CA VAL A 301 13.82 3.48 10.93
C VAL A 301 14.68 3.60 12.19
N ILE A 302 15.16 4.82 12.46
CA ILE A 302 16.01 5.17 13.61
C ILE A 302 15.32 6.10 14.60
N GLY A 303 14.16 6.64 14.26
CA GLY A 303 13.40 7.56 15.10
C GLY A 303 12.00 7.83 14.56
N MET A 304 11.31 8.76 15.20
CA MET A 304 10.02 9.27 14.80
C MET A 304 9.98 10.80 14.95
N GLU A 305 9.21 11.46 14.08
CA GLU A 305 9.07 12.92 14.06
C GLU A 305 8.65 13.48 15.42
N ILE A 306 7.69 12.84 16.06
CA ILE A 306 7.21 13.19 17.40
C ILE A 306 7.40 11.95 18.28
N PRO A 307 8.19 12.07 19.35
CA PRO A 307 8.34 10.99 20.34
C PRO A 307 6.99 10.66 20.99
N LEU A 308 6.67 9.39 21.08
CA LEU A 308 5.43 8.89 21.68
C LEU A 308 5.72 7.96 22.84
N THR A 309 4.94 8.09 23.91
CA THR A 309 4.94 7.10 24.99
C THR A 309 4.35 5.77 24.48
N ALA A 310 5.07 4.67 24.72
CA ALA A 310 4.77 3.36 24.19
C ALA A 310 4.92 2.28 25.26
N ARG A 311 3.96 2.21 26.18
CA ARG A 311 3.91 1.21 27.24
C ARG A 311 2.79 0.23 27.00
N VAL A 312 3.10 -1.06 27.07
CA VAL A 312 2.10 -2.14 26.87
C VAL A 312 1.19 -2.32 28.08
N ASP A 313 1.59 -1.82 29.24
CA ASP A 313 0.90 -1.90 30.52
C ASP A 313 0.18 -0.61 30.91
N ASP A 314 0.13 0.38 30.02
CA ASP A 314 -0.48 1.69 30.24
C ASP A 314 -1.50 2.00 29.14
N GLU A 315 -2.79 1.93 29.51
CA GLU A 315 -3.90 2.26 28.63
C GLU A 315 -3.89 3.73 28.20
N GLN A 316 -3.24 4.62 28.97
CA GLN A 316 -3.15 6.05 28.68
C GLN A 316 -1.92 6.41 27.85
N SER A 317 -1.09 5.44 27.45
CA SER A 317 0.04 5.72 26.56
C SER A 317 -0.43 6.35 25.25
N GLU A 318 0.35 7.26 24.69
CA GLU A 318 -0.02 8.02 23.48
C GLU A 318 -0.22 7.11 22.28
N THR A 319 0.50 6.00 22.20
CA THR A 319 0.28 4.98 21.17
C THR A 319 -1.09 4.31 21.30
N ASN A 320 -1.59 4.06 22.51
CA ASN A 320 -2.94 3.54 22.73
C ASN A 320 -4.02 4.57 22.42
N GLN A 321 -3.80 5.85 22.77
CA GLN A 321 -4.74 6.92 22.42
C GLN A 321 -4.89 7.08 20.90
N LEU A 322 -3.81 6.95 20.14
CA LEU A 322 -3.85 6.97 18.67
C LEU A 322 -4.62 5.76 18.11
N ASN A 323 -4.34 4.56 18.62
CA ASN A 323 -5.04 3.35 18.19
C ASN A 323 -6.54 3.39 18.52
N ALA A 324 -6.91 4.04 19.64
CA ALA A 324 -8.31 4.21 20.06
C ALA A 324 -9.15 5.03 19.06
N VAL A 325 -8.51 5.81 18.20
CA VAL A 325 -9.19 6.58 17.12
C VAL A 325 -8.85 6.04 15.71
N GLY A 326 -8.37 4.80 15.61
CA GLY A 326 -8.12 4.15 14.33
C GLY A 326 -6.85 4.64 13.61
N ILE A 327 -5.89 5.24 14.33
CA ILE A 327 -4.60 5.65 13.77
C ILE A 327 -3.56 4.58 14.02
N THR A 328 -2.86 4.15 12.99
CA THR A 328 -1.68 3.30 13.06
C THR A 328 -0.44 4.14 13.33
N THR A 329 0.40 3.71 14.27
CA THR A 329 1.53 4.50 14.77
C THR A 329 2.82 3.70 14.84
N ILE A 330 3.88 4.34 15.32
CA ILE A 330 5.18 3.72 15.60
C ILE A 330 5.26 3.40 17.09
N PHE A 331 5.69 2.20 17.40
CA PHE A 331 5.87 1.70 18.75
C PHE A 331 7.33 1.32 18.98
N ASN A 332 7.91 1.79 20.09
CA ASN A 332 9.22 1.37 20.53
C ASN A 332 9.20 1.22 22.05
N SER A 333 9.15 -0.01 22.53
CA SER A 333 9.13 -0.31 23.96
C SER A 333 10.15 -1.40 24.28
N PHE A 334 10.69 -1.39 25.47
CA PHE A 334 11.69 -2.37 25.97
C PHE A 334 12.94 -2.50 25.07
N GLY A 335 13.29 -1.48 24.28
CA GLY A 335 14.45 -1.53 23.38
C GLY A 335 14.32 -2.51 22.21
N THR A 336 13.08 -2.88 21.84
CA THR A 336 12.82 -3.85 20.74
C THR A 336 12.95 -3.27 19.34
N GLY A 337 13.32 -1.99 19.21
CA GLY A 337 13.35 -1.25 17.95
C GLY A 337 11.98 -0.70 17.55
N PHE A 338 11.97 0.07 16.48
CA PHE A 338 10.76 0.72 15.97
C PHE A 338 9.89 -0.30 15.22
N ARG A 339 8.61 -0.37 15.61
CA ARG A 339 7.63 -1.31 15.09
C ARG A 339 6.37 -0.59 14.64
N LEU A 340 5.71 -1.09 13.63
CA LEU A 340 4.37 -0.64 13.28
C LEU A 340 3.39 -1.07 14.38
N TRP A 341 2.43 -0.20 14.75
CA TRP A 341 1.49 -0.47 15.83
C TRP A 341 0.09 0.02 15.50
N GLY A 342 -0.84 -0.91 15.33
CA GLY A 342 -2.25 -0.68 15.00
C GLY A 342 -2.74 -1.61 13.90
N ASN A 343 -4.02 -2.01 13.98
CA ASN A 343 -4.67 -2.96 13.08
C ASN A 343 -5.92 -2.41 12.41
N ARG A 344 -6.43 -1.28 12.92
CA ARG A 344 -7.78 -0.84 12.64
C ARG A 344 -7.82 0.18 11.51
N SER A 345 -8.94 0.16 10.80
CA SER A 345 -9.25 1.14 9.76
C SER A 345 -9.81 2.44 10.36
N SER A 346 -10.01 3.42 9.49
CA SER A 346 -10.36 4.77 9.88
C SER A 346 -11.81 4.96 10.34
N ASN A 347 -12.70 3.98 10.17
CA ASN A 347 -14.06 4.04 10.72
C ASN A 347 -14.14 3.60 12.18
N TYR A 348 -13.06 3.10 12.77
CA TYR A 348 -12.97 2.83 14.19
C TYR A 348 -12.76 4.15 14.98
N PRO A 349 -13.40 4.40 16.14
CA PRO A 349 -14.29 3.48 16.90
C PRO A 349 -15.78 3.60 16.55
N THR A 350 -16.16 4.40 15.55
CA THR A 350 -17.59 4.62 15.20
C THR A 350 -18.27 3.30 14.81
N VAL A 351 -17.57 2.46 14.07
CA VAL A 351 -17.98 1.10 13.74
C VAL A 351 -17.06 0.13 14.48
N THR A 352 -17.60 -0.84 15.20
CA THR A 352 -16.84 -1.82 16.00
C THR A 352 -16.85 -3.24 15.42
N HIS A 353 -17.44 -3.42 14.24
CA HIS A 353 -17.46 -4.70 13.54
C HIS A 353 -16.07 -5.20 13.19
N ILE A 354 -15.88 -6.53 13.06
CA ILE A 354 -14.59 -7.16 12.72
C ILE A 354 -13.98 -6.66 11.41
N ILE A 355 -14.77 -6.12 10.50
CA ILE A 355 -14.34 -5.52 9.24
C ILE A 355 -13.36 -4.35 9.44
N ASN A 356 -13.30 -3.76 10.64
CA ASN A 356 -12.31 -2.77 11.01
C ASN A 356 -10.87 -3.28 11.02
N PHE A 357 -10.69 -4.59 11.19
CA PHE A 357 -9.37 -5.17 11.06
C PHE A 357 -9.02 -5.31 9.59
N GLU A 358 -7.93 -4.68 9.18
CA GLU A 358 -7.44 -4.77 7.81
C GLU A 358 -7.32 -6.22 7.33
N THR A 359 -6.84 -7.11 8.20
CA THR A 359 -6.68 -8.53 7.88
C THR A 359 -8.01 -9.22 7.60
N ALA A 360 -9.06 -8.88 8.34
CA ALA A 360 -10.40 -9.43 8.12
C ALA A 360 -11.01 -8.91 6.82
N LEU A 361 -10.94 -7.58 6.58
CA LEU A 361 -11.40 -6.95 5.35
C LEU A 361 -10.75 -7.56 4.12
N ARG A 362 -9.41 -7.63 4.11
CA ARG A 362 -8.64 -8.18 2.99
C ARG A 362 -8.89 -9.67 2.77
N THR A 363 -9.11 -10.43 3.86
CA THR A 363 -9.49 -11.85 3.75
C THR A 363 -10.81 -11.98 3.01
N GLY A 364 -11.81 -11.17 3.36
CA GLY A 364 -13.09 -11.15 2.67
C GLY A 364 -12.95 -10.79 1.19
N ASP A 365 -12.24 -9.70 0.89
CA ASP A 365 -12.04 -9.26 -0.49
C ASP A 365 -11.40 -10.34 -1.38
N LEU A 366 -10.38 -11.03 -0.85
CA LEU A 366 -9.68 -12.09 -1.60
C LEU A 366 -10.55 -13.33 -1.79
N ILE A 367 -11.35 -13.70 -0.78
CA ILE A 367 -12.32 -14.80 -0.89
C ILE A 367 -13.34 -14.47 -1.98
N ASP A 368 -13.99 -13.32 -1.89
CA ASP A 368 -15.03 -12.91 -2.81
C ASP A 368 -14.52 -12.79 -4.25
N GLU A 369 -13.32 -12.26 -4.44
CA GLU A 369 -12.72 -12.15 -5.78
C GLU A 369 -12.34 -13.51 -6.35
N SER A 370 -11.78 -14.40 -5.54
CA SER A 370 -11.39 -15.75 -5.96
C SER A 370 -12.60 -16.59 -6.36
N ILE A 371 -13.68 -16.52 -5.57
CA ILE A 371 -14.94 -17.21 -5.87
C ILE A 371 -15.54 -16.68 -7.17
N ARG A 372 -15.73 -15.36 -7.31
CA ARG A 372 -16.28 -14.73 -8.53
C ARG A 372 -15.49 -15.08 -9.78
N ARG A 373 -14.16 -15.12 -9.69
CA ARG A 373 -13.30 -15.48 -10.83
C ARG A 373 -13.52 -16.93 -11.24
N THR A 374 -13.73 -17.81 -10.29
CA THR A 374 -13.97 -19.22 -10.55
C THR A 374 -15.38 -19.48 -11.06
N GLU A 375 -16.37 -18.74 -10.57
CA GLU A 375 -17.77 -18.85 -11.00
C GLU A 375 -17.99 -18.50 -12.48
N LEU A 376 -17.11 -17.72 -13.10
CA LEU A 376 -17.20 -17.39 -14.53
C LEU A 376 -17.33 -18.61 -15.44
N GLN A 377 -16.77 -19.75 -15.09
CA GLN A 377 -16.88 -20.99 -15.87
C GLN A 377 -18.26 -21.65 -15.80
N PHE A 378 -19.10 -21.25 -14.85
CA PHE A 378 -20.45 -21.77 -14.67
C PHE A 378 -21.52 -20.88 -15.30
N ILE A 379 -21.18 -19.65 -15.67
CA ILE A 379 -22.07 -18.69 -16.32
C ILE A 379 -22.59 -19.28 -17.66
N ASP A 380 -23.85 -19.05 -17.97
CA ASP A 380 -24.56 -19.52 -19.15
C ASP A 380 -24.76 -21.06 -19.28
N ARG A 381 -24.42 -21.81 -18.19
CA ARG A 381 -24.74 -23.24 -18.15
C ARG A 381 -26.22 -23.45 -17.77
N PRO A 382 -26.88 -24.52 -18.23
CA PRO A 382 -28.23 -24.85 -17.78
C PRO A 382 -28.31 -25.05 -16.27
N ILE A 383 -29.35 -24.51 -15.65
CA ILE A 383 -29.59 -24.70 -14.21
C ILE A 383 -30.18 -26.11 -14.03
N ASP A 384 -29.42 -27.00 -13.48
CA ASP A 384 -29.76 -28.36 -13.07
C ASP A 384 -29.08 -28.73 -11.77
N ASP A 385 -29.43 -29.88 -11.20
CA ASP A 385 -28.85 -30.38 -9.96
C ASP A 385 -27.32 -30.49 -10.06
N ALA A 386 -26.80 -30.88 -11.23
CA ALA A 386 -25.35 -31.04 -11.44
C ALA A 386 -24.60 -29.70 -11.42
N LEU A 387 -25.21 -28.63 -11.95
CA LEU A 387 -24.66 -27.29 -11.86
C LEU A 387 -24.64 -26.80 -10.42
N ILE A 388 -25.76 -26.95 -9.69
CA ILE A 388 -25.90 -26.50 -8.29
C ILE A 388 -24.90 -27.24 -7.41
N ASP A 389 -24.83 -28.56 -7.51
CA ASP A 389 -23.88 -29.38 -6.76
C ASP A 389 -22.43 -28.99 -7.05
N SER A 390 -22.09 -28.74 -8.32
CA SER A 390 -20.74 -28.34 -8.71
C SER A 390 -20.35 -26.95 -8.17
N LEU A 391 -21.28 -26.00 -8.14
CA LEU A 391 -21.07 -24.68 -7.56
C LEU A 391 -20.82 -24.78 -6.05
N LEU A 392 -21.71 -25.45 -5.32
CA LEU A 392 -21.59 -25.62 -3.88
C LEU A 392 -20.30 -26.35 -3.50
N GLU A 393 -19.96 -27.46 -4.17
CA GLU A 393 -18.74 -28.23 -3.92
C GLU A 393 -17.49 -27.40 -4.21
N THR A 394 -17.51 -26.55 -5.25
CA THR A 394 -16.37 -25.69 -5.60
C THR A 394 -16.10 -24.67 -4.51
N VAL A 395 -17.13 -23.97 -4.03
CA VAL A 395 -17.01 -22.98 -2.96
C VAL A 395 -16.64 -23.65 -1.63
N ASP A 396 -17.29 -24.77 -1.27
CA ASP A 396 -17.01 -25.54 -0.05
C ASP A 396 -15.54 -26.02 -0.02
N THR A 397 -15.07 -26.61 -1.11
CA THR A 397 -13.70 -27.10 -1.22
C THR A 397 -12.68 -25.97 -1.07
N TYR A 398 -12.95 -24.81 -1.65
CA TYR A 398 -12.10 -23.63 -1.54
C TYR A 398 -12.05 -23.12 -0.10
N LEU A 399 -13.22 -22.86 0.51
CA LEU A 399 -13.29 -22.33 1.88
C LEU A 399 -12.67 -23.29 2.89
N ARG A 400 -12.87 -24.60 2.73
CA ARG A 400 -12.27 -25.65 3.56
C ARG A 400 -10.74 -25.62 3.54
N ALA A 401 -10.15 -25.29 2.40
CA ALA A 401 -8.70 -25.27 2.22
C ALA A 401 -8.03 -24.00 2.76
N LEU A 402 -8.81 -22.93 3.07
CA LEU A 402 -8.25 -21.64 3.47
C LEU A 402 -7.68 -21.65 4.88
N PRO A 403 -6.39 -21.35 5.08
CA PRO A 403 -5.79 -21.20 6.40
C PRO A 403 -6.17 -19.88 7.09
N SER A 404 -6.79 -18.94 6.38
CA SER A 404 -7.12 -17.58 6.85
C SER A 404 -8.40 -17.47 7.64
N ILE A 405 -9.24 -18.52 7.66
CA ILE A 405 -10.53 -18.52 8.33
C ILE A 405 -10.55 -19.55 9.49
N VAL A 406 -11.51 -19.37 10.41
CA VAL A 406 -11.74 -20.26 11.56
C VAL A 406 -12.80 -21.31 11.23
N GLY A 407 -13.83 -20.90 10.50
CA GLY A 407 -14.95 -21.74 10.10
C GLY A 407 -15.75 -21.05 9.00
N TYR A 408 -16.60 -21.81 8.34
CA TYR A 408 -17.42 -21.35 7.22
C TYR A 408 -18.67 -22.23 7.08
N SER A 409 -19.66 -21.72 6.33
CA SER A 409 -20.73 -22.52 5.73
C SER A 409 -20.99 -22.07 4.29
N VAL A 410 -21.61 -22.93 3.49
CA VAL A 410 -22.04 -22.60 2.13
C VAL A 410 -23.33 -23.35 1.82
N SER A 411 -24.31 -22.68 1.23
CA SER A 411 -25.60 -23.24 0.82
C SER A 411 -26.24 -22.42 -0.30
N LEU A 412 -27.33 -22.89 -0.84
CA LEU A 412 -28.26 -22.00 -1.55
C LEU A 412 -28.86 -21.01 -0.55
N ASP A 413 -29.20 -19.82 -1.03
CA ASP A 413 -29.89 -18.81 -0.24
C ASP A 413 -31.38 -19.17 -0.11
N TYR A 414 -31.72 -19.89 0.96
CA TYR A 414 -33.10 -20.32 1.25
C TYR A 414 -33.98 -19.20 1.79
N ASP A 415 -33.47 -18.01 2.04
CA ASP A 415 -34.24 -16.82 2.40
C ASP A 415 -34.91 -16.19 1.17
N THR A 416 -34.51 -16.60 -0.03
CA THR A 416 -35.12 -16.21 -1.30
C THR A 416 -36.08 -17.28 -1.84
N ASP A 417 -37.02 -16.90 -2.71
CA ASP A 417 -37.84 -17.87 -3.44
C ASP A 417 -36.99 -18.48 -4.59
N LEU A 418 -36.42 -19.66 -4.32
CA LEU A 418 -35.54 -20.34 -5.28
C LEU A 418 -36.22 -20.66 -6.61
N VAL A 419 -37.55 -20.93 -6.61
CA VAL A 419 -38.29 -21.21 -7.87
C VAL A 419 -38.37 -19.93 -8.69
N ASP A 420 -38.67 -18.80 -8.08
CA ASP A 420 -38.70 -17.51 -8.75
C ASP A 420 -37.30 -17.10 -9.25
N GLU A 421 -36.25 -17.24 -8.43
CA GLU A 421 -34.87 -16.95 -8.85
C GLU A 421 -34.40 -17.82 -10.00
N PHE A 422 -34.59 -19.13 -9.95
CA PHE A 422 -34.23 -20.04 -11.06
C PHE A 422 -34.98 -19.73 -12.33
N SER A 423 -36.26 -19.29 -12.23
CA SER A 423 -37.06 -18.87 -13.40
C SER A 423 -36.48 -17.62 -14.09
N LYS A 424 -35.72 -16.81 -13.40
CA LYS A 424 -35.01 -15.62 -13.90
C LYS A 424 -33.60 -15.95 -14.40
N GLY A 425 -33.15 -17.20 -14.26
CA GLY A 425 -31.76 -17.59 -14.56
C GLY A 425 -30.77 -17.27 -13.45
N HIS A 426 -31.23 -17.04 -12.23
CA HIS A 426 -30.38 -16.73 -11.08
C HIS A 426 -30.16 -17.96 -10.20
N VAL A 427 -28.93 -18.19 -9.75
CA VAL A 427 -28.60 -19.22 -8.75
C VAL A 427 -28.07 -18.50 -7.51
N PRO A 428 -28.92 -18.26 -6.49
CA PRO A 428 -28.51 -17.53 -5.30
C PRO A 428 -27.73 -18.46 -4.37
N LEU A 429 -26.46 -18.10 -4.10
CA LEU A 429 -25.59 -18.74 -3.14
C LEU A 429 -25.36 -17.83 -1.94
N VAL A 430 -25.34 -18.43 -0.75
CA VAL A 430 -24.88 -17.76 0.47
C VAL A 430 -23.72 -18.56 1.08
N TYR A 431 -22.67 -17.83 1.42
CA TYR A 431 -21.56 -18.37 2.20
C TYR A 431 -21.21 -17.40 3.31
N ASP A 432 -20.95 -17.94 4.48
CA ASP A 432 -20.45 -17.20 5.63
C ASP A 432 -19.10 -17.77 6.08
N TYR A 433 -18.31 -16.95 6.75
CA TYR A 433 -17.02 -17.37 7.28
C TYR A 433 -16.56 -16.42 8.38
N THR A 434 -15.71 -16.92 9.26
CA THR A 434 -15.06 -16.11 10.31
C THR A 434 -13.57 -16.02 10.00
N PRO A 435 -13.05 -14.82 9.62
CA PRO A 435 -11.62 -14.63 9.41
C PRO A 435 -10.85 -14.70 10.72
N LYS A 436 -9.57 -15.12 10.66
CA LYS A 436 -8.66 -15.08 11.80
C LYS A 436 -8.32 -13.62 12.13
N LEU A 437 -8.57 -13.23 13.37
CA LEU A 437 -8.31 -11.86 13.85
C LEU A 437 -6.98 -11.80 14.59
N PRO A 438 -6.30 -10.62 14.57
CA PRO A 438 -5.11 -10.41 15.38
C PRO A 438 -5.48 -10.30 16.86
N ALA A 439 -4.66 -10.87 17.73
CA ALA A 439 -4.79 -10.70 19.17
C ALA A 439 -4.23 -9.32 19.56
N GLU A 440 -5.09 -8.32 19.72
CA GLU A 440 -4.67 -6.97 20.14
C GLU A 440 -4.42 -6.85 21.64
N LEU A 441 -5.13 -7.63 22.46
CA LEU A 441 -5.01 -7.60 23.92
C LEU A 441 -4.94 -9.02 24.47
N ILE A 442 -3.93 -9.27 25.27
CA ILE A 442 -3.80 -10.51 26.07
C ILE A 442 -3.98 -10.13 27.54
N SER A 443 -5.11 -10.52 28.13
CA SER A 443 -5.39 -10.27 29.54
C SER A 443 -4.95 -11.44 30.40
N ASN A 444 -4.12 -11.16 31.40
CA ASN A 444 -3.62 -12.14 32.36
C ASN A 444 -4.21 -11.88 33.73
N LYS A 445 -4.79 -12.90 34.36
CA LYS A 445 -5.19 -12.87 35.77
C LYS A 445 -4.13 -13.58 36.60
N SER A 446 -3.29 -12.81 37.29
CA SER A 446 -2.31 -13.36 38.23
C SER A 446 -2.95 -13.49 39.60
N VAL A 447 -2.84 -14.67 40.20
CA VAL A 447 -3.35 -14.95 41.54
C VAL A 447 -2.20 -15.42 42.42
N MET A 448 -1.82 -14.57 43.37
CA MET A 448 -0.87 -14.96 44.42
C MET A 448 -1.59 -15.81 45.43
N THR A 449 -1.15 -17.06 45.61
CA THR A 449 -1.81 -18.04 46.46
C THR A 449 -0.81 -18.68 47.41
N ARG A 450 -1.28 -19.02 48.63
CA ARG A 450 -0.54 -19.83 49.60
C ARG A 450 -0.71 -21.35 49.41
N LYS A 451 -1.52 -21.78 48.42
CA LYS A 451 -1.87 -23.19 48.18
C LYS A 451 -0.65 -24.12 48.12
N TYR A 452 0.43 -23.69 47.53
CA TYR A 452 1.63 -24.49 47.29
C TYR A 452 2.61 -24.50 48.47
N LEU A 453 2.34 -23.80 49.60
CA LEU A 453 3.18 -23.85 50.81
C LEU A 453 3.17 -25.26 51.41
N VAL A 454 2.13 -26.06 51.19
CA VAL A 454 2.06 -27.47 51.64
C VAL A 454 3.23 -28.27 51.07
N ASN A 455 3.76 -27.95 49.90
CA ASN A 455 4.86 -28.68 49.28
C ASN A 455 6.19 -28.51 50.08
N LEU A 456 6.32 -27.43 50.85
CA LEU A 456 7.49 -27.22 51.73
C LEU A 456 7.48 -28.16 52.95
N VAL A 457 6.32 -28.62 53.36
CA VAL A 457 6.12 -29.51 54.51
C VAL A 457 6.20 -30.98 54.10
N SER A 458 5.69 -31.32 52.90
CA SER A 458 5.66 -32.70 52.40
C SER A 458 7.01 -33.22 51.88
N GLN A 459 8.03 -32.38 51.77
CA GLN A 459 9.40 -32.77 51.37
C GLN A 459 10.36 -32.91 52.58
N ARG A 460 9.87 -32.79 53.79
CA ARG A 460 10.60 -33.07 55.02
C ARG A 460 10.04 -34.33 55.63
#